data_28c2ff439cc1b54c5ef3aaec936ce684
#
_entry.id   28c2ff439cc1b54c5ef3aaec936ce684
#
_cell.length_a   1.000
_cell.length_b   1.000
_cell.length_c   1.000
_cell.angle_alpha   90.00
_cell.angle_beta   90.00
_cell.angle_gamma   90.00
#
_symmetry.space_group_name_H-M   'P 1'
#
loop_
_entity.id
_entity.type
_entity.pdbx_description
1 polymer ?
#
loop_
_entity_poly.entity_id
_entity_poly.type
_entity_poly.pdbx_seq_one_letter_code
_entity_poly.pdbx_strand_id
1 'polypeptide(L)'
;MTPFVRRFVAVPMLALSGACTSGSSTAEAPPAAPPARASAPSAWVPVRAASRVALAEAPALVLSGPDAVAALCAPFRARVQQVRARPGQQVKAGAPLVEVLMPEVVEAAGAASAASLRLEAYSRQVERLEALHAQGLAKLPDLADAQTQQAEARAALVAAHAVLRVAGLAPGEARGVAERGTVWLKSPIGGIVTEVRAVLGEMQPEASAALVRVAADGPARLEARLSARPPEGASFAFVSSQGIAVPVRWVGQSPVVDAADGTWRAWFEPEDSAAVLRAGQGGRLRIHAAAGDDTVLVPARALAFDSARTVVFTRGAEGQAERREVEVLATSGAEALVRGPLSARDAVAADGAAFLQEAQAGDGDEVTP
;
A
#
# COMPACT_ATOMS: atom_id res chain seq x y z
N MET A 1 3.81 -14.12 43.98
CA MET A 1 4.06 -15.47 44.50
C MET A 1 2.74 -16.18 44.61
N THR A 2 2.39 -16.97 43.61
CA THR A 2 1.40 -18.08 43.68
C THR A 2 1.58 -18.90 42.42
N PRO A 3 1.89 -20.20 42.51
CA PRO A 3 2.12 -21.06 41.34
C PRO A 3 0.79 -21.67 40.86
N PHE A 4 0.57 -21.64 39.56
CA PHE A 4 -0.57 -22.29 38.90
C PHE A 4 -0.22 -23.75 38.59
N VAL A 5 -0.96 -24.66 39.21
CA VAL A 5 -0.83 -26.12 39.15
C VAL A 5 -1.36 -26.63 37.81
N ARG A 6 -0.52 -27.32 37.02
CA ARG A 6 -0.89 -28.14 35.89
C ARG A 6 -1.54 -29.44 36.37
N ARG A 7 -2.80 -29.67 36.01
CA ARG A 7 -3.46 -30.97 36.11
C ARG A 7 -3.20 -31.79 34.85
N PHE A 8 -2.48 -32.88 34.98
CA PHE A 8 -2.40 -33.99 34.04
C PHE A 8 -3.68 -34.83 34.17
N VAL A 9 -4.34 -35.13 33.04
CA VAL A 9 -5.40 -36.11 32.94
C VAL A 9 -4.81 -37.34 32.23
N ALA A 10 -4.70 -38.45 32.97
CA ALA A 10 -4.30 -39.75 32.47
C ALA A 10 -5.53 -40.46 31.92
N VAL A 11 -5.41 -41.02 30.71
CA VAL A 11 -6.41 -41.94 30.13
C VAL A 11 -5.88 -43.39 30.23
N PRO A 12 -6.65 -44.35 30.75
CA PRO A 12 -6.18 -45.71 30.90
C PRO A 12 -6.32 -46.49 29.56
N MET A 13 -5.28 -47.25 29.26
CA MET A 13 -5.13 -48.18 28.17
C MET A 13 -5.82 -49.51 28.58
N LEU A 14 -6.87 -49.92 27.86
CA LEU A 14 -7.49 -51.26 28.01
C LEU A 14 -6.87 -52.20 26.98
N ALA A 15 -6.16 -53.21 27.46
CA ALA A 15 -5.68 -54.34 26.68
C ALA A 15 -6.77 -55.40 26.59
N LEU A 16 -7.12 -55.83 25.39
CA LEU A 16 -7.90 -57.05 25.15
C LEU A 16 -7.04 -58.01 24.31
N SER A 17 -6.62 -59.07 24.95
CA SER A 17 -6.04 -60.26 24.35
C SER A 17 -7.17 -61.18 23.84
N GLY A 18 -7.13 -61.52 22.55
CA GLY A 18 -8.04 -62.51 21.94
C GLY A 18 -7.29 -63.43 20.97
N ALA A 19 -7.41 -64.71 21.24
CA ALA A 19 -6.63 -65.83 20.79
C ALA A 19 -6.71 -66.18 19.30
N CYS A 20 -5.62 -66.76 18.83
CA CYS A 20 -5.46 -67.42 17.51
C CYS A 20 -6.41 -68.58 17.29
N THR A 21 -7.01 -68.65 16.11
CA THR A 21 -7.35 -69.90 15.47
C THR A 21 -6.96 -69.88 14.01
N SER A 22 -5.99 -70.72 13.68
CA SER A 22 -5.51 -71.02 12.34
C SER A 22 -6.60 -71.77 11.54
N GLY A 23 -7.03 -71.11 10.46
CA GLY A 23 -7.84 -71.73 9.43
C GLY A 23 -7.24 -71.46 8.05
N SER A 24 -6.46 -72.40 7.52
CA SER A 24 -5.94 -72.37 6.17
C SER A 24 -7.10 -72.60 5.19
N SER A 25 -7.55 -71.53 4.53
CA SER A 25 -8.39 -71.65 3.34
C SER A 25 -7.62 -71.06 2.16
N THR A 26 -7.14 -71.91 1.30
CA THR A 26 -6.57 -71.57 0.00
C THR A 26 -7.68 -71.03 -0.89
N ALA A 27 -7.90 -69.74 -0.87
CA ALA A 27 -8.77 -69.08 -1.84
C ALA A 27 -7.91 -68.72 -3.06
N GLU A 28 -8.16 -69.40 -4.13
CA GLU A 28 -7.72 -69.14 -5.50
C GLU A 28 -8.04 -67.70 -5.84
N ALA A 29 -7.02 -66.94 -6.17
CA ALA A 29 -7.15 -65.54 -6.59
C ALA A 29 -8.00 -65.50 -7.88
N PRO A 30 -9.01 -64.65 -7.96
CA PRO A 30 -9.73 -64.46 -9.21
C PRO A 30 -8.75 -63.98 -10.30
N PRO A 31 -8.91 -64.39 -11.55
CA PRO A 31 -8.03 -64.00 -12.65
C PRO A 31 -8.01 -62.48 -12.74
N ALA A 32 -6.80 -61.93 -12.84
CA ALA A 32 -6.57 -60.50 -13.03
C ALA A 32 -7.45 -59.99 -14.19
N ALA A 33 -8.33 -59.05 -13.90
CA ALA A 33 -9.12 -58.40 -14.93
C ALA A 33 -8.14 -57.85 -15.98
N PRO A 34 -8.42 -57.98 -17.27
CA PRO A 34 -7.57 -57.42 -18.31
C PRO A 34 -7.44 -55.89 -18.07
N PRO A 35 -6.26 -55.31 -18.33
CA PRO A 35 -6.08 -53.89 -18.15
C PRO A 35 -7.20 -53.16 -18.87
N ALA A 36 -7.92 -52.32 -18.14
CA ALA A 36 -8.96 -51.47 -18.71
C ALA A 36 -8.34 -50.71 -19.88
N ARG A 37 -8.79 -51.06 -21.09
CA ARG A 37 -8.45 -50.25 -22.27
C ARG A 37 -8.77 -48.82 -21.93
N ALA A 38 -7.77 -47.96 -22.02
CA ALA A 38 -7.92 -46.52 -21.81
C ALA A 38 -9.10 -46.06 -22.68
N SER A 39 -10.17 -45.66 -22.05
CA SER A 39 -11.36 -45.18 -22.76
C SER A 39 -10.95 -43.97 -23.55
N ALA A 40 -11.22 -43.93 -24.84
CA ALA A 40 -11.09 -42.75 -25.66
C ALA A 40 -11.70 -41.57 -24.90
N PRO A 41 -11.05 -40.35 -24.90
CA PRO A 41 -11.48 -39.25 -24.11
C PRO A 41 -12.91 -38.88 -24.41
N SER A 42 -13.72 -38.93 -23.38
CA SER A 42 -15.17 -38.89 -23.47
C SER A 42 -15.74 -37.54 -23.92
N ALA A 43 -14.94 -36.49 -24.06
CA ALA A 43 -15.45 -35.20 -24.46
C ALA A 43 -14.39 -34.26 -25.12
N TRP A 44 -14.79 -33.65 -26.21
CA TRP A 44 -14.12 -32.53 -26.80
C TRP A 44 -14.74 -31.24 -26.24
N VAL A 45 -13.91 -30.30 -25.75
CA VAL A 45 -14.36 -29.03 -25.20
C VAL A 45 -13.96 -27.91 -26.16
N PRO A 46 -14.89 -27.01 -26.54
CA PRO A 46 -14.55 -25.89 -27.41
C PRO A 46 -13.56 -24.95 -26.73
N VAL A 47 -12.59 -24.51 -27.52
CA VAL A 47 -11.65 -23.46 -27.13
C VAL A 47 -12.39 -22.13 -27.07
N ARG A 48 -12.10 -21.31 -26.08
CA ARG A 48 -12.71 -19.99 -25.94
C ARG A 48 -11.72 -18.88 -26.28
N ALA A 49 -12.16 -17.89 -27.02
CA ALA A 49 -11.38 -16.67 -27.18
C ALA A 49 -11.23 -16.00 -25.81
N ALA A 50 -10.00 -15.64 -25.47
CA ALA A 50 -9.72 -14.93 -24.24
C ALA A 50 -9.77 -13.42 -24.51
N SER A 51 -10.69 -12.70 -23.89
CA SER A 51 -10.65 -11.23 -23.90
C SER A 51 -9.94 -10.66 -22.66
N ARG A 52 -10.13 -11.28 -21.52
CA ARG A 52 -9.44 -10.99 -20.23
C ARG A 52 -9.54 -12.20 -19.33
N VAL A 53 -8.45 -12.65 -18.78
CA VAL A 53 -8.43 -13.77 -17.81
C VAL A 53 -7.98 -13.26 -16.47
N ALA A 54 -8.79 -13.50 -15.45
CA ALA A 54 -8.39 -13.24 -14.08
C ALA A 54 -7.30 -14.23 -13.67
N LEU A 55 -6.08 -13.76 -13.45
CA LEU A 55 -4.94 -14.59 -13.06
C LEU A 55 -4.88 -14.82 -11.57
N ALA A 56 -5.08 -13.76 -10.81
CA ALA A 56 -4.95 -13.77 -9.37
C ALA A 56 -5.76 -12.63 -8.74
N GLU A 57 -6.07 -12.80 -7.48
CA GLU A 57 -6.56 -11.73 -6.61
C GLU A 57 -5.58 -11.55 -5.45
N ALA A 58 -5.28 -10.30 -5.12
CA ALA A 58 -4.42 -9.94 -4.01
C ALA A 58 -5.14 -8.99 -3.05
N PRO A 59 -4.91 -9.06 -1.73
CA PRO A 59 -5.47 -8.10 -0.80
C PRO A 59 -4.92 -6.71 -1.11
N ALA A 60 -5.79 -5.71 -1.10
CA ALA A 60 -5.44 -4.33 -1.39
C ALA A 60 -6.13 -3.36 -0.45
N LEU A 61 -5.44 -2.26 -0.15
CA LEU A 61 -5.87 -1.19 0.73
C LEU A 61 -5.69 0.15 0.02
N VAL A 62 -6.70 1.01 0.11
CA VAL A 62 -6.60 2.39 -0.35
C VAL A 62 -5.84 3.21 0.68
N LEU A 63 -4.74 3.81 0.27
CA LEU A 63 -3.94 4.72 1.08
C LEU A 63 -4.31 6.16 0.78
N SER A 64 -4.15 7.03 1.76
CA SER A 64 -4.14 8.47 1.52
C SER A 64 -2.93 8.85 0.70
N GLY A 65 -3.06 9.81 -0.20
CA GLY A 65 -1.90 10.48 -0.80
C GLY A 65 -1.00 11.11 0.29
N PRO A 66 0.29 11.31 0.03
CA PRO A 66 1.22 11.85 1.03
C PRO A 66 0.79 13.20 1.58
N ASP A 67 0.12 14.04 0.76
CA ASP A 67 -0.35 15.37 1.14
C ASP A 67 -1.84 15.43 1.50
N ALA A 68 -2.51 14.27 1.55
CA ALA A 68 -3.94 14.20 1.79
C ALA A 68 -4.33 14.10 3.28
N VAL A 69 -3.36 13.93 4.18
CA VAL A 69 -3.63 13.89 5.63
C VAL A 69 -2.65 14.80 6.36
N ALA A 70 -3.19 15.67 7.19
CA ALA A 70 -2.42 16.55 8.05
C ALA A 70 -2.77 16.31 9.52
N ALA A 71 -1.75 16.31 10.35
CA ALA A 71 -1.86 16.23 11.80
C ALA A 71 -1.40 17.56 12.41
N LEU A 72 -2.29 18.22 13.17
CA LEU A 72 -1.94 19.40 13.93
C LEU A 72 -1.45 18.98 15.31
N CYS A 73 -0.18 19.24 15.58
CA CYS A 73 0.45 19.03 16.87
C CYS A 73 0.91 20.37 17.44
N ALA A 74 1.00 20.48 18.75
CA ALA A 74 1.69 21.58 19.39
C ALA A 74 3.21 21.25 19.44
N PRO A 75 4.10 22.06 18.83
CA PRO A 75 5.53 21.80 18.82
C PRO A 75 6.20 22.04 20.18
N PHE A 76 5.57 22.81 21.04
CA PHE A 76 6.02 23.10 22.41
C PHE A 76 4.93 22.70 23.41
N ARG A 77 5.27 22.69 24.69
CA ARG A 77 4.27 22.55 25.76
C ARG A 77 3.18 23.58 25.60
N ALA A 78 1.92 23.13 25.58
CA ALA A 78 0.80 23.97 25.26
C ALA A 78 -0.39 23.71 26.17
N ARG A 79 -1.11 24.75 26.56
CA ARG A 79 -2.43 24.62 27.19
C ARG A 79 -3.51 25.00 26.19
N VAL A 80 -4.47 24.12 25.98
CA VAL A 80 -5.61 24.38 25.09
C VAL A 80 -6.52 25.44 25.68
N GLN A 81 -6.72 26.55 24.96
CA GLN A 81 -7.55 27.67 25.38
C GLN A 81 -8.91 27.67 24.69
N GLN A 82 -8.95 27.31 23.40
CA GLN A 82 -10.19 27.23 22.64
C GLN A 82 -10.10 26.15 21.55
N VAL A 83 -11.17 25.41 21.33
CA VAL A 83 -11.29 24.46 20.24
C VAL A 83 -12.43 24.86 19.34
N ARG A 84 -12.13 25.16 18.06
CA ARG A 84 -13.11 25.49 17.02
C ARG A 84 -13.37 24.32 16.08
N ALA A 85 -12.42 23.39 15.99
CA ALA A 85 -12.52 22.22 15.15
C ALA A 85 -13.65 21.30 15.60
N ARG A 86 -14.43 20.78 14.65
CA ARG A 86 -15.43 19.75 14.89
C ARG A 86 -15.24 18.61 13.91
N PRO A 87 -15.33 17.33 14.33
CA PRO A 87 -15.31 16.22 13.40
C PRO A 87 -16.38 16.38 12.31
N GLY A 88 -16.01 16.10 11.05
CA GLY A 88 -16.88 16.29 9.88
C GLY A 88 -16.92 17.72 9.32
N GLN A 89 -16.28 18.69 9.97
CA GLN A 89 -16.22 20.06 9.49
C GLN A 89 -15.30 20.19 8.29
N GLN A 90 -15.76 20.85 7.23
CA GLN A 90 -14.92 21.24 6.10
C GLN A 90 -14.12 22.49 6.45
N VAL A 91 -12.82 22.46 6.20
CA VAL A 91 -11.88 23.55 6.51
C VAL A 91 -11.01 23.85 5.30
N LYS A 92 -10.56 25.12 5.22
CA LYS A 92 -9.57 25.56 4.21
C LYS A 92 -8.17 25.53 4.81
N ALA A 93 -7.15 25.46 3.95
CA ALA A 93 -5.78 25.71 4.38
C ALA A 93 -5.68 27.08 5.08
N GLY A 94 -4.95 27.15 6.21
CA GLY A 94 -4.83 28.35 7.04
C GLY A 94 -6.00 28.59 8.01
N ALA A 95 -7.07 27.78 8.01
CA ALA A 95 -8.18 27.93 8.94
C ALA A 95 -7.73 27.69 10.39
N PRO A 96 -8.07 28.61 11.36
CA PRO A 96 -7.73 28.44 12.77
C PRO A 96 -8.61 27.38 13.42
N LEU A 97 -8.01 26.34 14.00
CA LEU A 97 -8.70 25.17 14.55
C LEU A 97 -8.64 25.09 16.07
N VAL A 98 -7.45 25.33 16.64
CA VAL A 98 -7.25 25.24 18.09
C VAL A 98 -6.42 26.43 18.53
N GLU A 99 -6.88 27.14 19.57
CA GLU A 99 -6.12 28.17 20.24
C GLU A 99 -5.38 27.59 21.43
N VAL A 100 -4.08 27.85 21.51
CA VAL A 100 -3.21 27.32 22.54
C VAL A 100 -2.35 28.43 23.16
N LEU A 101 -2.08 28.30 24.46
CA LEU A 101 -1.06 29.05 25.16
C LEU A 101 0.21 28.22 25.16
N MET A 102 1.28 28.72 24.52
CA MET A 102 2.62 28.14 24.50
C MET A 102 3.57 29.14 25.10
N PRO A 103 4.01 28.99 26.36
CA PRO A 103 4.84 29.98 27.05
C PRO A 103 6.12 30.32 26.28
N GLU A 104 6.80 29.32 25.74
CA GLU A 104 8.05 29.49 24.98
C GLU A 104 7.86 30.36 23.73
N VAL A 105 6.71 30.21 23.07
CA VAL A 105 6.39 30.99 21.87
C VAL A 105 6.01 32.41 22.22
N VAL A 106 5.29 32.63 23.33
CA VAL A 106 4.93 33.96 23.83
C VAL A 106 6.18 34.72 24.25
N GLU A 107 7.11 34.06 24.95
CA GLU A 107 8.41 34.64 25.34
C GLU A 107 9.23 35.01 24.09
N ALA A 108 9.36 34.11 23.13
CA ALA A 108 10.05 34.35 21.87
C ALA A 108 9.41 35.53 21.09
N ALA A 109 8.09 35.63 21.09
CA ALA A 109 7.37 36.74 20.45
C ALA A 109 7.69 38.10 21.12
N GLY A 110 7.75 38.13 22.46
CA GLY A 110 8.16 39.27 23.25
C GLY A 110 9.63 39.65 22.94
N ALA A 111 10.52 38.66 22.95
CA ALA A 111 11.92 38.84 22.61
C ALA A 111 12.14 39.37 21.17
N ALA A 112 11.41 38.84 20.19
CA ALA A 112 11.45 39.31 18.80
C ALA A 112 11.02 40.80 18.70
N SER A 113 9.92 41.15 19.39
CA SER A 113 9.42 42.54 19.40
C SER A 113 10.44 43.49 20.02
N ALA A 114 11.04 43.12 21.15
CA ALA A 114 12.07 43.93 21.80
C ALA A 114 13.34 44.03 20.94
N ALA A 115 13.80 42.91 20.36
CA ALA A 115 14.98 42.90 19.49
C ALA A 115 14.79 43.71 18.22
N SER A 116 13.60 43.73 17.63
CA SER A 116 13.30 44.53 16.44
C SER A 116 13.37 46.03 16.72
N LEU A 117 12.83 46.46 17.86
CA LEU A 117 12.91 47.87 18.29
C LEU A 117 14.36 48.31 18.56
N ARG A 118 15.16 47.44 19.22
CA ARG A 118 16.59 47.70 19.45
C ARG A 118 17.36 47.79 18.14
N LEU A 119 17.12 46.85 17.24
CA LEU A 119 17.77 46.82 15.93
C LEU A 119 17.49 48.12 15.14
N GLU A 120 16.25 48.57 15.13
CA GLU A 120 15.86 49.83 14.48
C GLU A 120 16.55 51.02 15.11
N ALA A 121 16.63 51.08 16.44
CA ALA A 121 17.31 52.17 17.16
C ALA A 121 18.82 52.20 16.86
N TYR A 122 19.48 51.04 16.94
CA TYR A 122 20.92 50.94 16.65
C TYR A 122 21.23 51.16 15.16
N SER A 123 20.37 50.71 14.23
CA SER A 123 20.54 51.01 12.81
C SER A 123 20.56 52.52 12.55
N ARG A 124 19.63 53.27 13.14
CA ARG A 124 19.60 54.74 13.04
C ARG A 124 20.82 55.40 13.71
N GLN A 125 21.34 54.81 14.79
CA GLN A 125 22.55 55.27 15.45
C GLN A 125 23.79 55.06 14.58
N VAL A 126 23.95 53.88 13.99
CA VAL A 126 25.05 53.53 13.08
C VAL A 126 25.06 54.49 11.89
N GLU A 127 23.93 54.64 11.18
CA GLU A 127 23.80 55.57 10.04
C GLU A 127 24.24 57.00 10.40
N ARG A 128 23.83 57.47 11.57
CA ARG A 128 24.21 58.81 12.05
C ARG A 128 25.71 58.88 12.35
N LEU A 129 26.30 57.89 13.03
CA LEU A 129 27.72 57.86 13.35
C LEU A 129 28.58 57.67 12.10
N GLU A 130 28.14 56.92 11.10
CA GLU A 130 28.82 56.81 9.81
C GLU A 130 28.88 58.18 9.09
N ALA A 131 27.75 58.87 9.04
CA ALA A 131 27.71 60.25 8.46
C ALA A 131 28.63 61.28 9.18
N LEU A 132 28.68 61.25 10.53
CA LEU A 132 29.55 62.09 11.33
C LEU A 132 31.00 61.65 11.19
N HIS A 133 31.32 60.40 11.14
CA HIS A 133 32.67 59.88 10.94
C HIS A 133 33.25 60.28 9.58
N ALA A 134 32.44 60.27 8.52
CA ALA A 134 32.82 60.75 7.20
C ALA A 134 33.17 62.24 7.17
N GLN A 135 32.64 63.02 8.14
CA GLN A 135 32.95 64.42 8.35
C GLN A 135 34.09 64.65 9.35
N GLY A 136 34.70 63.61 9.89
CA GLY A 136 35.75 63.67 10.91
C GLY A 136 35.26 64.10 12.33
N LEU A 137 33.92 64.01 12.56
CA LEU A 137 33.26 64.45 13.79
C LEU A 137 32.95 63.33 14.78
N ALA A 138 33.01 62.04 14.34
CA ALA A 138 32.84 60.89 15.20
C ALA A 138 34.10 60.01 15.25
N LYS A 139 34.36 59.40 16.41
CA LYS A 139 35.52 58.55 16.62
C LYS A 139 35.19 57.14 16.09
N LEU A 140 36.18 56.45 15.54
CA LEU A 140 36.04 55.04 15.04
C LEU A 140 35.60 54.09 16.11
N PRO A 141 36.06 54.12 17.38
CA PRO A 141 35.52 53.21 18.43
C PRO A 141 34.03 53.39 18.67
N ASP A 142 33.48 54.60 18.66
CA ASP A 142 32.06 54.87 18.89
C ASP A 142 31.19 54.21 17.79
N LEU A 143 31.68 54.27 16.55
CA LEU A 143 31.03 53.57 15.40
C LEU A 143 31.11 52.08 15.54
N ALA A 144 32.26 51.50 15.92
CA ALA A 144 32.46 50.09 16.11
C ALA A 144 31.57 49.53 17.23
N ASP A 145 31.43 50.27 18.35
CA ASP A 145 30.53 49.89 19.44
C ASP A 145 29.06 49.89 18.99
N ALA A 146 28.62 50.91 18.25
CA ALA A 146 27.25 50.95 17.70
C ALA A 146 26.97 49.81 16.71
N GLN A 147 27.93 49.46 15.84
CA GLN A 147 27.82 48.33 14.92
C GLN A 147 27.78 47.02 15.67
N THR A 148 28.53 46.84 16.77
CA THR A 148 28.48 45.65 17.61
C THR A 148 27.10 45.48 18.24
N GLN A 149 26.54 46.57 18.81
CA GLN A 149 25.18 46.54 19.39
C GLN A 149 24.09 46.25 18.36
N GLN A 150 24.24 46.79 17.15
CA GLN A 150 23.35 46.45 16.03
C GLN A 150 23.42 44.97 15.67
N ALA A 151 24.63 44.41 15.59
CA ALA A 151 24.83 42.98 15.28
C ALA A 151 24.23 42.08 16.37
N GLU A 152 24.41 42.41 17.64
CA GLU A 152 23.79 41.68 18.78
C GLU A 152 22.26 41.71 18.72
N ALA A 153 21.67 42.91 18.48
CA ALA A 153 20.22 43.02 18.33
C ALA A 153 19.69 42.23 17.16
N ARG A 154 20.43 42.20 16.04
CA ARG A 154 20.10 41.37 14.86
C ARG A 154 20.16 39.88 15.19
N ALA A 155 21.19 39.40 15.88
CA ALA A 155 21.35 38.03 16.30
C ALA A 155 20.20 37.60 17.24
N ALA A 156 19.84 38.45 18.20
CA ALA A 156 18.70 38.18 19.10
C ALA A 156 17.37 38.07 18.35
N LEU A 157 17.13 38.92 17.33
CA LEU A 157 15.94 38.85 16.50
C LEU A 157 15.88 37.56 15.68
N VAL A 158 17.00 37.14 15.09
CA VAL A 158 17.11 35.88 14.33
C VAL A 158 16.81 34.67 15.22
N ALA A 159 17.37 34.64 16.44
CA ALA A 159 17.13 33.57 17.40
C ALA A 159 15.65 33.50 17.80
N ALA A 160 15.03 34.62 18.13
CA ALA A 160 13.61 34.68 18.47
C ALA A 160 12.71 34.22 17.29
N HIS A 161 13.01 34.67 16.08
CA HIS A 161 12.28 34.22 14.87
C HIS A 161 12.46 32.76 14.58
N ALA A 162 13.55 32.10 14.97
CA ALA A 162 13.74 30.68 14.82
C ALA A 162 12.70 29.88 15.63
N VAL A 163 12.46 30.28 16.89
CA VAL A 163 11.42 29.67 17.75
C VAL A 163 10.03 29.87 17.15
N LEU A 164 9.72 31.10 16.68
CA LEU A 164 8.42 31.40 16.07
C LEU A 164 8.16 30.55 14.81
N ARG A 165 9.18 30.31 13.99
CA ARG A 165 9.07 29.47 12.79
C ARG A 165 8.77 28.01 13.13
N VAL A 166 9.35 27.48 14.21
CA VAL A 166 9.02 26.12 14.69
C VAL A 166 7.54 26.03 15.06
N ALA A 167 6.97 27.09 15.62
CA ALA A 167 5.53 27.18 15.91
C ALA A 167 4.65 27.44 14.67
N GLY A 168 5.22 27.53 13.48
CA GLY A 168 4.48 27.80 12.24
C GLY A 168 4.03 29.27 12.10
N LEU A 169 4.68 30.20 12.81
CA LEU A 169 4.34 31.61 12.81
C LEU A 169 5.28 32.40 11.87
N ALA A 170 4.69 33.33 11.12
CA ALA A 170 5.46 34.29 10.34
C ALA A 170 6.05 35.38 11.24
N PRO A 171 7.21 35.99 10.87
CA PRO A 171 7.83 37.06 11.65
C PRO A 171 6.88 38.22 12.00
N GLY A 172 5.97 38.58 11.09
CA GLY A 172 5.01 39.67 11.32
C GLY A 172 3.91 39.34 12.34
N GLU A 173 3.72 38.07 12.72
CA GLU A 173 2.73 37.67 13.72
C GLU A 173 3.23 37.80 15.16
N ALA A 174 4.55 37.99 15.36
CA ALA A 174 5.17 38.02 16.68
C ALA A 174 4.52 39.06 17.62
N ARG A 175 4.28 40.26 17.16
CA ARG A 175 3.66 41.29 17.98
C ARG A 175 2.27 40.92 18.46
N GLY A 176 1.43 40.40 17.55
CA GLY A 176 0.08 39.96 17.92
C GLY A 176 0.07 38.77 18.88
N VAL A 177 1.06 37.88 18.82
CA VAL A 177 1.21 36.76 19.77
C VAL A 177 1.67 37.29 21.13
N ALA A 178 2.63 38.20 21.19
CA ALA A 178 3.08 38.82 22.43
C ALA A 178 1.96 39.58 23.17
N GLU A 179 1.07 40.26 22.41
CA GLU A 179 -0.07 40.99 22.97
C GLU A 179 -1.20 40.08 23.49
N ARG A 180 -1.53 39.00 22.75
CA ARG A 180 -2.64 38.10 23.11
C ARG A 180 -2.23 36.99 24.09
N GLY A 181 -0.97 36.60 24.10
CA GLY A 181 -0.46 35.48 24.87
C GLY A 181 -0.88 34.11 24.33
N THR A 182 -1.50 34.04 23.16
CA THR A 182 -2.03 32.79 22.58
C THR A 182 -1.69 32.66 21.10
N VAL A 183 -1.72 31.44 20.61
CA VAL A 183 -1.42 31.08 19.22
C VAL A 183 -2.54 30.23 18.66
N TRP A 184 -2.96 30.51 17.44
CA TRP A 184 -3.86 29.67 16.68
C TRP A 184 -3.09 28.63 15.86
N LEU A 185 -3.32 27.35 16.17
CA LEU A 185 -2.91 26.26 15.30
C LEU A 185 -3.85 26.23 14.10
N LYS A 186 -3.27 26.41 12.91
CA LYS A 186 -3.99 26.52 11.64
C LYS A 186 -3.86 25.22 10.85
N SER A 187 -4.90 24.87 10.09
CA SER A 187 -4.83 23.71 9.19
C SER A 187 -3.80 23.94 8.08
N PRO A 188 -2.85 23.05 7.85
CA PRO A 188 -1.90 23.19 6.75
C PRO A 188 -2.52 22.87 5.39
N ILE A 189 -3.61 22.10 5.36
CA ILE A 189 -4.32 21.68 4.14
C ILE A 189 -5.81 22.04 4.22
N GLY A 190 -6.46 22.14 3.07
CA GLY A 190 -7.93 22.15 2.98
C GLY A 190 -8.45 20.70 3.04
N GLY A 191 -9.62 20.50 3.64
CA GLY A 191 -10.21 19.15 3.74
C GLY A 191 -11.28 19.06 4.82
N ILE A 192 -11.50 17.84 5.30
CA ILE A 192 -12.46 17.54 6.35
C ILE A 192 -11.72 17.16 7.63
N VAL A 193 -12.16 17.72 8.76
CA VAL A 193 -11.65 17.33 10.09
C VAL A 193 -12.13 15.92 10.40
N THR A 194 -11.20 14.99 10.51
CA THR A 194 -11.51 13.56 10.78
C THR A 194 -11.46 13.23 12.25
N GLU A 195 -10.62 13.92 13.02
CA GLU A 195 -10.44 13.64 14.44
C GLU A 195 -10.12 14.93 15.19
N VAL A 196 -10.70 15.09 16.39
CA VAL A 196 -10.40 16.17 17.33
C VAL A 196 -10.13 15.53 18.69
N ARG A 197 -8.88 15.62 19.15
CA ARG A 197 -8.45 15.17 20.48
C ARG A 197 -8.21 16.31 21.45
N ALA A 198 -8.20 17.54 20.95
CA ALA A 198 -7.99 18.72 21.80
C ALA A 198 -9.11 18.85 22.84
N VAL A 199 -8.73 18.89 24.10
CA VAL A 199 -9.65 19.10 25.23
C VAL A 199 -9.38 20.45 25.85
N LEU A 200 -10.43 21.25 26.08
CA LEU A 200 -10.33 22.59 26.65
C LEU A 200 -9.66 22.56 28.04
N GLY A 201 -8.65 23.37 28.24
CA GLY A 201 -7.90 23.49 29.50
C GLY A 201 -6.81 22.46 29.71
N GLU A 202 -6.75 21.42 28.86
CA GLU A 202 -5.75 20.35 28.95
C GLU A 202 -4.35 20.89 28.63
N MET A 203 -3.36 20.36 29.39
CA MET A 203 -1.94 20.61 29.13
C MET A 203 -1.41 19.52 28.21
N GLN A 204 -0.92 19.93 27.06
CA GLN A 204 -0.24 19.06 26.09
C GLN A 204 1.26 19.14 26.31
N PRO A 205 1.95 18.00 26.51
CA PRO A 205 3.40 17.97 26.53
C PRO A 205 3.98 18.31 25.17
N GLU A 206 5.26 18.63 25.13
CA GLU A 206 6.02 18.79 23.89
C GLU A 206 5.95 17.54 23.03
N ALA A 207 5.83 17.70 21.71
CA ALA A 207 5.73 16.61 20.74
C ALA A 207 4.60 15.61 21.03
N SER A 208 3.49 16.09 21.59
CA SER A 208 2.31 15.26 21.87
C SER A 208 1.63 14.71 20.61
N ALA A 209 0.69 13.79 20.83
CA ALA A 209 -0.17 13.29 19.76
C ALA A 209 -0.94 14.44 19.07
N ALA A 210 -1.35 14.20 17.82
CA ALA A 210 -2.10 15.18 17.05
C ALA A 210 -3.38 15.62 17.77
N LEU A 211 -3.54 16.92 17.97
CA LEU A 211 -4.74 17.56 18.53
C LEU A 211 -5.92 17.52 17.55
N VAL A 212 -5.64 17.68 16.28
CA VAL A 212 -6.62 17.64 15.19
C VAL A 212 -6.01 16.93 13.99
N ARG A 213 -6.81 16.11 13.32
CA ARG A 213 -6.47 15.53 12.03
C ARG A 213 -7.40 16.07 10.96
N VAL A 214 -6.83 16.43 9.83
CA VAL A 214 -7.57 16.88 8.64
C VAL A 214 -7.21 15.99 7.48
N ALA A 215 -8.21 15.49 6.78
CA ALA A 215 -8.02 14.73 5.55
C ALA A 215 -8.58 15.52 4.37
N ALA A 216 -7.79 15.65 3.32
CA ALA A 216 -8.20 16.24 2.05
C ALA A 216 -8.69 15.13 1.11
N ASP A 217 -9.62 15.48 0.23
CA ASP A 217 -9.90 14.67 -0.94
C ASP A 217 -8.71 14.82 -1.89
N GLY A 218 -7.91 13.79 -1.99
CA GLY A 218 -6.73 13.76 -2.84
C GLY A 218 -6.68 12.48 -3.67
N PRO A 219 -5.76 12.39 -4.64
CA PRO A 219 -5.60 11.20 -5.43
C PRO A 219 -5.33 10.01 -4.52
N ALA A 220 -6.24 9.04 -4.55
CA ALA A 220 -6.10 7.81 -3.79
C ALA A 220 -4.96 6.98 -4.39
N ARG A 221 -4.13 6.39 -3.53
CA ARG A 221 -3.18 5.35 -3.90
C ARG A 221 -3.65 4.02 -3.34
N LEU A 222 -3.38 2.96 -4.06
CA LEU A 222 -3.64 1.61 -3.57
C LEU A 222 -2.32 0.92 -3.27
N GLU A 223 -2.30 0.21 -2.17
CA GLU A 223 -1.25 -0.75 -1.85
C GLU A 223 -1.84 -2.16 -1.94
N ALA A 224 -1.22 -3.03 -2.70
CA ALA A 224 -1.58 -4.45 -2.75
C ALA A 224 -0.38 -5.30 -2.35
N ARG A 225 -0.65 -6.46 -1.75
CA ARG A 225 0.36 -7.46 -1.41
C ARG A 225 0.36 -8.56 -2.46
N LEU A 226 1.46 -8.71 -3.18
CA LEU A 226 1.62 -9.67 -4.26
C LEU A 226 2.59 -10.78 -3.85
N SER A 227 2.25 -12.02 -4.18
CA SER A 227 3.12 -13.20 -3.97
C SER A 227 3.92 -13.56 -5.22
N ALA A 228 3.49 -13.11 -6.41
CA ALA A 228 4.16 -13.36 -7.68
C ALA A 228 4.14 -12.10 -8.54
N ARG A 229 5.16 -11.96 -9.39
CA ARG A 229 5.23 -10.84 -10.33
C ARG A 229 4.16 -10.99 -11.41
N PRO A 230 3.34 -9.96 -11.64
CA PRO A 230 2.38 -9.98 -12.73
C PRO A 230 3.10 -10.11 -14.10
N PRO A 231 2.50 -10.81 -15.06
CA PRO A 231 3.05 -10.89 -16.40
C PRO A 231 3.07 -9.52 -17.09
N GLU A 232 3.92 -9.38 -18.10
CA GLU A 232 3.96 -8.16 -18.92
C GLU A 232 2.61 -7.93 -19.60
N GLY A 233 2.18 -6.68 -19.65
CA GLY A 233 0.88 -6.32 -20.22
C GLY A 233 -0.33 -6.65 -19.35
N ALA A 234 -0.15 -7.10 -18.11
CA ALA A 234 -1.27 -7.33 -17.19
C ALA A 234 -2.06 -6.04 -16.94
N SER A 235 -3.38 -6.15 -16.90
CA SER A 235 -4.28 -5.08 -16.46
C SER A 235 -4.78 -5.34 -15.05
N PHE A 236 -5.08 -4.26 -14.33
CA PHE A 236 -5.40 -4.31 -12.92
C PHE A 236 -6.72 -3.63 -12.63
N ALA A 237 -7.50 -4.20 -11.72
CA ALA A 237 -8.72 -3.58 -11.22
C ALA A 237 -8.81 -3.76 -9.71
N PHE A 238 -9.04 -2.68 -8.99
CA PHE A 238 -9.38 -2.74 -7.57
C PHE A 238 -10.87 -3.02 -7.41
N VAL A 239 -11.20 -4.05 -6.68
CA VAL A 239 -12.58 -4.40 -6.34
C VAL A 239 -12.79 -4.15 -4.87
N SER A 240 -13.62 -3.16 -4.56
CA SER A 240 -13.95 -2.83 -3.18
C SER A 240 -14.76 -3.94 -2.50
N SER A 241 -14.85 -3.91 -1.17
CA SER A 241 -15.74 -4.80 -0.40
C SER A 241 -17.22 -4.71 -0.79
N GLN A 242 -17.62 -3.63 -1.46
CA GLN A 242 -18.97 -3.43 -1.99
C GLN A 242 -19.15 -3.95 -3.42
N GLY A 243 -18.11 -4.54 -4.02
CA GLY A 243 -18.16 -5.08 -5.38
C GLY A 243 -17.94 -4.06 -6.50
N ILE A 244 -17.64 -2.80 -6.18
CA ILE A 244 -17.33 -1.77 -7.17
C ILE A 244 -15.91 -2.03 -7.69
N ALA A 245 -15.79 -2.22 -9.01
CA ALA A 245 -14.51 -2.40 -9.69
C ALA A 245 -14.02 -1.08 -10.28
N VAL A 246 -12.78 -0.70 -9.94
CA VAL A 246 -12.11 0.50 -10.43
C VAL A 246 -10.84 0.08 -11.17
N PRO A 247 -10.68 0.41 -12.45
CA PRO A 247 -9.43 0.18 -13.16
C PRO A 247 -8.29 0.96 -12.51
N VAL A 248 -7.13 0.31 -12.35
CA VAL A 248 -5.96 0.90 -11.72
C VAL A 248 -4.71 0.61 -12.53
N ARG A 249 -3.77 1.54 -12.56
CA ARG A 249 -2.48 1.39 -13.22
C ARG A 249 -1.37 1.09 -12.20
N TRP A 250 -0.42 0.31 -12.63
CA TRP A 250 0.79 0.03 -11.85
C TRP A 250 1.66 1.28 -11.73
N VAL A 251 2.12 1.58 -10.51
CA VAL A 251 3.05 2.70 -10.24
C VAL A 251 4.44 2.17 -9.91
N GLY A 252 4.53 1.13 -9.10
CA GLY A 252 5.80 0.57 -8.68
C GLY A 252 5.64 -0.53 -7.63
N GLN A 253 6.77 -1.06 -7.20
CA GLN A 253 6.84 -2.12 -6.21
C GLN A 253 7.94 -1.88 -5.19
N SER A 254 7.79 -2.46 -4.01
CA SER A 254 8.84 -2.50 -2.98
C SER A 254 9.97 -3.46 -3.42
N PRO A 255 11.24 -3.07 -3.25
CA PRO A 255 12.35 -3.99 -3.42
C PRO A 255 12.47 -4.99 -2.26
N VAL A 256 11.70 -4.80 -1.19
CA VAL A 256 11.75 -5.62 0.03
C VAL A 256 10.56 -6.56 0.05
N VAL A 257 10.85 -7.84 0.31
CA VAL A 257 9.87 -8.91 0.54
C VAL A 257 9.58 -8.98 2.02
N ASP A 258 8.32 -9.12 2.41
CA ASP A 258 7.93 -9.37 3.78
C ASP A 258 8.33 -10.81 4.17
N ALA A 259 9.18 -10.93 5.19
CA ALA A 259 9.70 -12.23 5.59
C ALA A 259 8.64 -13.14 6.24
N ALA A 260 7.52 -12.59 6.69
CA ALA A 260 6.47 -13.34 7.36
C ALA A 260 5.60 -14.15 6.39
N ASP A 261 5.33 -13.61 5.19
CA ASP A 261 4.41 -14.21 4.23
C ASP A 261 4.98 -14.34 2.80
N GLY A 262 6.21 -13.88 2.58
CA GLY A 262 6.85 -13.93 1.27
C GLY A 262 6.25 -12.97 0.25
N THR A 263 5.37 -12.06 0.66
CA THR A 263 4.74 -11.08 -0.21
C THR A 263 5.56 -9.79 -0.31
N TRP A 264 5.32 -9.03 -1.33
CA TRP A 264 5.89 -7.69 -1.51
C TRP A 264 4.79 -6.68 -1.82
N ARG A 265 5.05 -5.43 -1.49
CA ARG A 265 4.09 -4.35 -1.69
C ARG A 265 4.21 -3.79 -3.10
N ALA A 266 3.08 -3.62 -3.74
CA ALA A 266 2.95 -2.92 -5.02
C ALA A 266 1.97 -1.77 -4.89
N TRP A 267 2.25 -0.68 -5.58
CA TRP A 267 1.43 0.52 -5.55
C TRP A 267 0.77 0.77 -6.89
N PHE A 268 -0.47 1.18 -6.80
CA PHE A 268 -1.34 1.46 -7.95
C PHE A 268 -2.03 2.81 -7.77
N GLU A 269 -2.42 3.40 -8.88
CA GLU A 269 -3.27 4.60 -8.92
C GLU A 269 -4.50 4.33 -9.78
N PRO A 270 -5.67 4.90 -9.45
CA PRO A 270 -6.83 4.84 -10.32
C PRO A 270 -6.50 5.39 -11.72
N GLU A 271 -7.00 4.74 -12.76
CA GLU A 271 -6.87 5.28 -14.12
C GLU A 271 -7.74 6.52 -14.30
N ASP A 272 -8.92 6.53 -13.70
CA ASP A 272 -9.81 7.67 -13.65
C ASP A 272 -9.63 8.41 -12.31
N SER A 273 -9.21 9.67 -12.40
CA SER A 273 -9.06 10.57 -11.24
C SER A 273 -10.39 10.92 -10.57
N ALA A 274 -11.53 10.71 -11.26
CA ALA A 274 -12.86 10.91 -10.71
C ALA A 274 -13.35 9.70 -9.87
N ALA A 275 -12.60 8.59 -9.85
CA ALA A 275 -12.94 7.43 -9.03
C ALA A 275 -12.90 7.78 -7.54
N VAL A 276 -14.05 7.74 -6.90
CA VAL A 276 -14.16 8.06 -5.46
C VAL A 276 -13.72 6.85 -4.64
N LEU A 277 -12.43 6.79 -4.31
CA LEU A 277 -11.85 5.82 -3.39
C LEU A 277 -11.54 6.52 -2.07
N ARG A 278 -11.93 5.90 -0.95
CA ARG A 278 -11.69 6.46 0.38
C ARG A 278 -10.49 5.79 1.03
N ALA A 279 -9.61 6.57 1.60
CA ALA A 279 -8.49 6.06 2.40
C ALA A 279 -8.98 5.13 3.51
N GLY A 280 -8.28 4.01 3.71
CA GLY A 280 -8.69 2.95 4.62
C GLY A 280 -9.68 1.96 4.03
N GLN A 281 -10.17 2.16 2.82
CA GLN A 281 -11.05 1.21 2.13
C GLN A 281 -10.27 -0.04 1.74
N GLY A 282 -10.66 -1.19 2.27
CA GLY A 282 -10.14 -2.49 1.91
C GLY A 282 -10.84 -3.07 0.68
N GLY A 283 -10.13 -3.92 -0.05
CA GLY A 283 -10.65 -4.62 -1.20
C GLY A 283 -9.66 -5.65 -1.75
N ARG A 284 -9.85 -6.03 -2.99
CA ARG A 284 -8.98 -6.96 -3.71
C ARG A 284 -8.49 -6.32 -5.00
N LEU A 285 -7.23 -6.48 -5.28
CA LEU A 285 -6.67 -6.20 -6.59
C LEU A 285 -6.89 -7.44 -7.46
N ARG A 286 -7.62 -7.31 -8.55
CA ARG A 286 -7.71 -8.32 -9.61
C ARG A 286 -6.64 -8.06 -10.64
N ILE A 287 -5.92 -9.11 -10.98
CA ILE A 287 -4.86 -9.09 -11.99
C ILE A 287 -5.39 -9.89 -13.19
N HIS A 288 -5.42 -9.25 -14.34
CA HIS A 288 -5.86 -9.88 -15.58
C HIS A 288 -4.69 -9.97 -16.54
N ALA A 289 -4.53 -11.12 -17.20
CA ALA A 289 -3.62 -11.21 -18.33
C ALA A 289 -4.17 -10.40 -19.51
N ALA A 290 -3.29 -9.78 -20.26
CA ALA A 290 -3.62 -9.33 -21.59
C ALA A 290 -3.85 -10.56 -22.48
N ALA A 291 -5.02 -10.65 -23.07
CA ALA A 291 -5.26 -11.62 -24.12
C ALA A 291 -4.78 -11.01 -25.44
N GLY A 292 -3.77 -11.62 -26.05
CA GLY A 292 -3.38 -11.34 -27.44
C GLY A 292 -4.31 -12.08 -28.42
N ASP A 293 -4.26 -11.70 -29.67
CA ASP A 293 -5.04 -12.35 -30.74
C ASP A 293 -4.72 -13.86 -30.90
N ASP A 294 -3.53 -14.27 -30.42
CA ASP A 294 -2.99 -15.63 -30.41
C ASP A 294 -3.20 -16.39 -29.10
N THR A 295 -3.98 -15.84 -28.17
CA THR A 295 -4.23 -16.43 -26.87
C THR A 295 -5.66 -16.97 -26.76
N VAL A 296 -5.77 -18.16 -26.16
CA VAL A 296 -7.06 -18.83 -25.99
C VAL A 296 -7.16 -19.45 -24.60
N LEU A 297 -8.39 -19.66 -24.15
CA LEU A 297 -8.71 -20.38 -22.92
C LEU A 297 -8.99 -21.84 -23.24
N VAL A 298 -8.33 -22.71 -22.49
CA VAL A 298 -8.56 -24.15 -22.50
C VAL A 298 -8.81 -24.64 -21.06
N PRO A 299 -9.51 -25.76 -20.85
CA PRO A 299 -9.58 -26.37 -19.53
C PRO A 299 -8.17 -26.75 -19.05
N ALA A 300 -7.84 -26.47 -17.78
CA ALA A 300 -6.50 -26.77 -17.24
C ALA A 300 -6.16 -28.27 -17.34
N ARG A 301 -7.15 -29.14 -17.23
CA ARG A 301 -6.99 -30.61 -17.42
C ARG A 301 -6.72 -31.05 -18.88
N ALA A 302 -6.97 -30.17 -19.86
CA ALA A 302 -6.63 -30.40 -21.26
C ALA A 302 -5.14 -30.30 -21.54
N LEU A 303 -4.37 -29.71 -20.63
CA LEU A 303 -2.91 -29.60 -20.74
C LEU A 303 -2.26 -30.95 -20.42
N ALA A 304 -1.40 -31.39 -21.32
CA ALA A 304 -0.51 -32.52 -21.10
C ALA A 304 0.94 -32.04 -21.10
N PHE A 305 1.76 -32.67 -20.26
CA PHE A 305 3.18 -32.34 -20.16
C PHE A 305 3.98 -33.50 -20.76
N ASP A 306 4.63 -33.22 -21.86
CA ASP A 306 5.50 -34.17 -22.55
C ASP A 306 6.95 -33.70 -22.44
N SER A 307 7.72 -34.36 -21.58
CA SER A 307 9.11 -34.02 -21.27
C SER A 307 9.27 -32.58 -20.76
N ALA A 308 9.63 -31.64 -21.61
CA ALA A 308 9.81 -30.21 -21.27
C ALA A 308 8.77 -29.31 -21.94
N ARG A 309 7.80 -29.86 -22.65
CA ARG A 309 6.85 -29.10 -23.45
C ARG A 309 5.42 -29.31 -22.99
N THR A 310 4.64 -28.26 -23.01
CA THR A 310 3.21 -28.35 -22.76
C THR A 310 2.48 -28.49 -24.08
N VAL A 311 1.59 -29.46 -24.16
CA VAL A 311 0.83 -29.79 -25.38
C VAL A 311 -0.65 -29.88 -25.06
N VAL A 312 -1.46 -29.64 -26.07
CA VAL A 312 -2.88 -29.92 -26.09
C VAL A 312 -3.22 -30.79 -27.32
N PHE A 313 -4.26 -31.57 -27.20
CA PHE A 313 -4.76 -32.35 -28.31
C PHE A 313 -6.00 -31.69 -28.86
N THR A 314 -5.95 -31.30 -30.14
CA THR A 314 -7.08 -30.71 -30.88
C THR A 314 -7.74 -31.73 -31.76
N ARG A 315 -9.03 -31.52 -32.05
CA ARG A 315 -9.77 -32.39 -32.98
C ARG A 315 -9.47 -31.97 -34.42
N GLY A 316 -8.76 -32.81 -35.17
CA GLY A 316 -8.49 -32.58 -36.59
C GLY A 316 -9.73 -32.74 -37.47
N ALA A 317 -9.61 -32.43 -38.77
CA ALA A 317 -10.70 -32.42 -39.73
C ALA A 317 -11.35 -33.77 -39.93
N GLU A 318 -10.62 -34.86 -39.81
CA GLU A 318 -11.11 -36.25 -39.92
C GLU A 318 -11.49 -36.89 -38.58
N GLY A 319 -11.47 -36.06 -37.49
CA GLY A 319 -11.84 -36.51 -36.15
C GLY A 319 -10.71 -37.11 -35.33
N GLN A 320 -9.48 -37.24 -35.89
CA GLN A 320 -8.28 -37.66 -35.17
C GLN A 320 -7.80 -36.56 -34.23
N ALA A 321 -7.04 -36.97 -33.21
CA ALA A 321 -6.40 -36.03 -32.29
C ALA A 321 -5.09 -35.51 -32.88
N GLU A 322 -4.98 -34.21 -33.04
CA GLU A 322 -3.75 -33.55 -33.46
C GLU A 322 -3.05 -32.92 -32.24
N ARG A 323 -1.79 -33.28 -32.06
CA ARG A 323 -0.94 -32.71 -31.03
C ARG A 323 -0.49 -31.30 -31.41
N ARG A 324 -0.75 -30.29 -30.55
CA ARG A 324 -0.28 -28.93 -30.72
C ARG A 324 0.49 -28.46 -29.49
N GLU A 325 1.65 -27.91 -29.71
CA GLU A 325 2.47 -27.33 -28.66
C GLU A 325 1.93 -25.95 -28.27
N VAL A 326 1.84 -25.69 -26.96
CA VAL A 326 1.32 -24.44 -26.41
C VAL A 326 2.18 -23.93 -25.27
N GLU A 327 2.27 -22.62 -25.14
CA GLU A 327 2.86 -21.96 -24.01
C GLU A 327 1.76 -21.58 -23.00
N VAL A 328 1.90 -22.04 -21.77
CA VAL A 328 0.96 -21.69 -20.68
C VAL A 328 1.35 -20.32 -20.12
N LEU A 329 0.52 -19.31 -20.36
CA LEU A 329 0.73 -17.97 -19.84
C LEU A 329 0.24 -17.83 -18.42
N ALA A 330 -0.87 -18.51 -18.08
CA ALA A 330 -1.46 -18.50 -16.76
C ALA A 330 -2.47 -19.63 -16.55
N THR A 331 -2.66 -20.02 -15.29
CA THR A 331 -3.70 -20.96 -14.90
C THR A 331 -4.57 -20.34 -13.81
N SER A 332 -5.87 -20.35 -13.98
CA SER A 332 -6.83 -19.83 -13.01
C SER A 332 -7.95 -20.85 -12.77
N GLY A 333 -7.91 -21.50 -11.62
CA GLY A 333 -8.88 -22.53 -11.27
C GLY A 333 -8.91 -23.69 -12.27
N ALA A 334 -10.05 -23.87 -12.94
CA ALA A 334 -10.25 -24.96 -13.91
C ALA A 334 -9.85 -24.58 -15.35
N GLU A 335 -9.41 -23.36 -15.61
CA GLU A 335 -9.05 -22.86 -16.95
C GLU A 335 -7.59 -22.44 -17.02
N ALA A 336 -6.98 -22.60 -18.18
CA ALA A 336 -5.65 -22.14 -18.49
C ALA A 336 -5.66 -21.22 -19.71
N LEU A 337 -4.94 -20.10 -19.62
CA LEU A 337 -4.66 -19.22 -20.73
C LEU A 337 -3.40 -19.74 -21.43
N VAL A 338 -3.54 -20.07 -22.69
CA VAL A 338 -2.43 -20.58 -23.48
C VAL A 338 -2.22 -19.76 -24.75
N ARG A 339 -0.97 -19.67 -25.18
CA ARG A 339 -0.55 -19.11 -26.46
C ARG A 339 -0.11 -20.27 -27.34
N GLY A 340 -0.54 -20.28 -28.59
CA GLY A 340 -0.16 -21.31 -29.55
C GLY A 340 -1.02 -21.30 -30.82
N PRO A 341 -0.79 -22.23 -31.71
CA PRO A 341 -1.54 -22.35 -32.97
C PRO A 341 -2.96 -22.89 -32.73
N LEU A 342 -3.75 -22.19 -31.93
CA LEU A 342 -5.11 -22.52 -31.55
C LEU A 342 -6.04 -21.36 -31.90
N SER A 343 -7.24 -21.69 -32.33
CA SER A 343 -8.30 -20.74 -32.62
C SER A 343 -9.55 -21.00 -31.79
N ALA A 344 -10.42 -20.02 -31.64
CA ALA A 344 -11.71 -20.18 -30.96
C ALA A 344 -12.66 -21.19 -31.65
N ARG A 345 -12.31 -21.67 -32.84
CA ARG A 345 -13.08 -22.69 -33.58
C ARG A 345 -12.63 -24.11 -33.28
N ASP A 346 -11.46 -24.24 -32.65
CA ASP A 346 -10.90 -25.55 -32.32
C ASP A 346 -11.61 -26.13 -31.09
N ALA A 347 -11.55 -27.46 -30.97
CA ALA A 347 -11.97 -28.16 -29.76
C ALA A 347 -10.77 -28.95 -29.22
N VAL A 348 -10.54 -28.90 -27.93
CA VAL A 348 -9.47 -29.64 -27.25
C VAL A 348 -10.02 -30.80 -26.47
N ALA A 349 -9.21 -31.86 -26.31
CA ALA A 349 -9.54 -32.98 -25.47
C ALA A 349 -9.74 -32.54 -24.01
N ALA A 350 -10.82 -32.99 -23.38
CA ALA A 350 -11.12 -32.59 -22.01
C ALA A 350 -10.06 -33.07 -21.00
N ASP A 351 -9.33 -34.13 -21.30
CA ASP A 351 -8.23 -34.69 -20.50
C ASP A 351 -7.03 -34.98 -21.41
N GLY A 352 -6.06 -34.05 -21.42
CA GLY A 352 -4.87 -34.14 -22.25
C GLY A 352 -3.89 -35.22 -21.79
N ALA A 353 -3.83 -35.51 -20.50
CA ALA A 353 -2.92 -36.52 -19.96
C ALA A 353 -3.35 -37.95 -20.39
N ALA A 354 -4.64 -38.21 -20.45
CA ALA A 354 -5.16 -39.49 -20.95
C ALA A 354 -4.80 -39.69 -22.44
N PHE A 355 -4.90 -38.65 -23.25
CA PHE A 355 -4.49 -38.71 -24.65
C PHE A 355 -2.98 -38.93 -24.83
N LEU A 356 -2.15 -38.32 -24.01
CA LEU A 356 -0.71 -38.53 -24.07
C LEU A 356 -0.32 -39.97 -23.76
N GLN A 357 -0.98 -40.59 -22.75
CA GLN A 357 -0.73 -41.98 -22.41
C GLN A 357 -1.16 -42.93 -23.53
N GLU A 358 -2.29 -42.65 -24.17
CA GLU A 358 -2.77 -43.47 -25.29
C GLU A 358 -1.88 -43.36 -26.52
N ALA A 359 -1.40 -42.17 -26.85
CA ALA A 359 -0.46 -41.94 -27.95
C ALA A 359 0.90 -42.64 -27.70
N GLN A 360 1.40 -42.62 -26.47
CA GLN A 360 2.63 -43.33 -26.10
C GLN A 360 2.50 -44.85 -26.10
N ALA A 361 1.32 -45.38 -25.78
CA ALA A 361 1.06 -46.80 -25.82
C ALA A 361 0.93 -47.32 -27.27
N GLY A 362 0.37 -46.51 -28.19
CA GLY A 362 0.25 -46.84 -29.60
C GLY A 362 1.58 -46.87 -30.37
N ASP A 363 2.54 -46.04 -29.98
CA ASP A 363 3.90 -46.00 -30.61
C ASP A 363 4.79 -47.16 -30.15
N GLY A 364 4.42 -47.84 -29.06
CA GLY A 364 5.16 -49.00 -28.51
C GLY A 364 4.87 -50.34 -29.19
N ASP A 365 3.81 -50.43 -29.99
CA ASP A 365 3.34 -51.72 -30.58
C ASP A 365 3.82 -51.92 -32.05
N GLU A 366 4.57 -50.96 -32.62
CA GLU A 366 5.05 -51.02 -34.01
C GLU A 366 6.53 -51.40 -34.15
N VAL A 367 7.12 -52.04 -33.15
CA VAL A 367 8.48 -52.58 -33.25
C VAL A 367 8.48 -54.08 -32.99
N THR A 368 8.14 -54.86 -34.02
CA THR A 368 8.75 -56.19 -34.25
C THR A 368 8.63 -56.62 -35.71
N PRO A 369 9.69 -57.00 -36.34
CA PRO A 369 9.66 -58.04 -37.37
C PRO A 369 9.98 -59.39 -36.85
#